data_2a7bb33acb9c56d4832c2f3d9940bf4a
#
_entry.id   2a7bb33acb9c56d4832c2f3d9940bf4a
#
_cell.length_a   1.000
_cell.length_b   1.000
_cell.length_c   1.000
_cell.angle_alpha   90.00
_cell.angle_beta   90.00
_cell.angle_gamma   90.00
#
_symmetry.space_group_name_H-M   'P 1'
#
loop_
_entity.id
_entity.type
_entity.pdbx_description
1 polymer ?
#
loop_
_entity_poly.entity_id
_entity_poly.type
_entity_poly.pdbx_seq_one_letter_code
_entity_poly.pdbx_strand_id
1 'polypeptide(L)'
;RYRWLQRELVRFDYLSLNKPDKGIVIRYLLKVTGYSRQQLTRLIAQYRKTGRLSRQQRTTAGFKRRYTDRDIRLLAEMDERHDTPCGHAIKKLCERAYQVFGQSDYETLAGISVSHLYNLRQSKAYQRQRRTFEKTRPKSSTIGERRKPCSNGQPGYIRIDTVHQGDLDKQKGVYHINAVDEVTQFEVVCCVERISERYLIPALEQLLETFPFVVQGFHSDNGSEYINRKVAQLLEKLRIEFTKSRPRHSNDNALAESKNGAVVRKLFGYEHIPQRWAPKINAFNHEYLNLYLNYHRPCFFPTTITDAKGKQRKTYAYTNMMTPYDKLKSLPDASATSHGERSEGW
;
A
#
# COMPACT_ATOMS: atom_id res chain seq x y z
N ARG A 1 31.17 31.61 0.63
CA ARG A 1 30.33 32.71 0.07
C ARG A 1 30.32 33.94 0.99
N TYR A 2 30.06 33.82 2.32
CA TYR A 2 30.03 34.99 3.23
C TYR A 2 31.39 35.72 3.34
N ARG A 3 32.51 34.97 3.46
CA ARG A 3 33.85 35.56 3.48
C ARG A 3 34.18 36.34 2.20
N TRP A 4 33.75 35.84 1.04
CA TRP A 4 33.93 36.52 -0.23
C TRP A 4 33.07 37.79 -0.27
N LEU A 5 31.78 37.72 0.05
CA LEU A 5 30.90 38.87 0.08
C LEU A 5 31.40 39.95 1.01
N GLN A 6 31.91 39.59 2.18
CA GLN A 6 32.49 40.52 3.11
C GLN A 6 33.72 41.20 2.52
N ARG A 7 34.63 40.47 1.84
CA ARG A 7 35.78 41.06 1.17
C ARG A 7 35.39 42.06 0.07
N GLU A 8 34.37 41.76 -0.70
CA GLU A 8 33.88 42.68 -1.74
C GLU A 8 33.23 43.93 -1.12
N LEU A 9 32.50 43.81 -0.01
CA LEU A 9 31.96 44.98 0.70
C LEU A 9 33.07 45.90 1.25
N VAL A 10 34.17 45.33 1.75
CA VAL A 10 35.34 46.06 2.17
C VAL A 10 36.06 46.68 0.96
N ARG A 11 36.32 45.92 -0.09
CA ARG A 11 37.02 46.35 -1.30
C ARG A 11 36.36 47.54 -1.98
N PHE A 12 35.04 47.56 -2.03
CA PHE A 12 34.28 48.68 -2.60
C PHE A 12 34.02 49.82 -1.61
N ASP A 13 34.51 49.70 -0.41
CA ASP A 13 34.16 50.61 0.70
C ASP A 13 32.66 50.95 0.72
N TYR A 14 31.85 49.88 0.68
CA TYR A 14 30.40 49.96 0.43
C TYR A 14 29.69 50.92 1.39
N LEU A 15 30.17 51.06 2.64
CA LEU A 15 29.49 51.87 3.65
C LEU A 15 29.62 53.37 3.36
N SER A 16 30.74 53.82 2.74
CA SER A 16 31.02 55.21 2.42
C SER A 16 30.37 55.66 1.08
N LEU A 17 30.00 54.70 0.21
CA LEU A 17 29.43 55.02 -1.11
C LEU A 17 28.14 55.83 -1.01
N ASN A 18 27.90 56.68 -2.02
CA ASN A 18 26.63 57.36 -2.22
C ASN A 18 25.52 56.39 -2.70
N LYS A 19 24.27 56.85 -2.77
CA LYS A 19 23.12 56.00 -3.11
C LYS A 19 23.17 55.37 -4.52
N PRO A 20 23.57 56.10 -5.60
CA PRO A 20 23.74 55.53 -6.94
C PRO A 20 24.79 54.41 -6.97
N ASP A 21 25.97 54.64 -6.41
CA ASP A 21 27.08 53.67 -6.42
C ASP A 21 26.77 52.42 -5.60
N LYS A 22 26.10 52.57 -4.44
CA LYS A 22 25.55 51.42 -3.70
C LYS A 22 24.62 50.58 -4.56
N GLY A 23 23.82 51.21 -5.41
CA GLY A 23 22.93 50.53 -6.36
C GLY A 23 23.69 49.68 -7.38
N ILE A 24 24.83 50.17 -7.88
CA ILE A 24 25.71 49.47 -8.82
C ILE A 24 26.32 48.25 -8.14
N VAL A 25 26.91 48.42 -6.97
CA VAL A 25 27.50 47.31 -6.20
C VAL A 25 26.49 46.27 -5.83
N ILE A 26 25.27 46.62 -5.44
CA ILE A 26 24.20 45.68 -5.17
C ILE A 26 23.87 44.84 -6.41
N ARG A 27 23.72 45.45 -7.59
CA ARG A 27 23.44 44.73 -8.86
C ARG A 27 24.56 43.73 -9.19
N TYR A 28 25.81 44.19 -9.05
CA TYR A 28 26.97 43.29 -9.22
C TYR A 28 26.95 42.11 -8.25
N LEU A 29 26.75 42.35 -6.97
CA LEU A 29 26.73 41.31 -5.95
C LEU A 29 25.55 40.33 -6.15
N LEU A 30 24.36 40.80 -6.55
CA LEU A 30 23.23 39.94 -6.90
C LEU A 30 23.55 38.99 -8.05
N LYS A 31 24.17 39.53 -9.12
CA LYS A 31 24.55 38.74 -10.31
C LYS A 31 25.60 37.69 -9.99
N VAL A 32 26.60 38.00 -9.19
CA VAL A 32 27.72 37.09 -8.86
C VAL A 32 27.35 36.08 -7.80
N THR A 33 26.57 36.46 -6.80
CA THR A 33 26.22 35.54 -5.69
C THR A 33 24.99 34.65 -5.98
N GLY A 34 24.11 35.09 -6.84
CA GLY A 34 22.79 34.46 -7.07
C GLY A 34 21.84 34.62 -5.86
N TYR A 35 22.14 35.53 -4.94
CA TYR A 35 21.23 35.78 -3.80
C TYR A 35 20.01 36.60 -4.22
N SER A 36 18.90 36.41 -3.52
CA SER A 36 17.78 37.33 -3.66
C SER A 36 18.13 38.72 -3.10
N ARG A 37 17.47 39.75 -3.63
CA ARG A 37 17.67 41.13 -3.15
C ARG A 37 17.43 41.25 -1.63
N GLN A 38 16.40 40.60 -1.12
CA GLN A 38 16.09 40.58 0.31
C GLN A 38 17.21 39.93 1.13
N GLN A 39 17.77 38.83 0.68
CA GLN A 39 18.86 38.15 1.34
C GLN A 39 20.13 39.01 1.37
N LEU A 40 20.49 39.64 0.26
CA LEU A 40 21.65 40.52 0.18
C LEU A 40 21.48 41.77 1.07
N THR A 41 20.30 42.40 1.05
CA THR A 41 19.98 43.55 1.92
C THR A 41 20.15 43.20 3.41
N ARG A 42 19.65 42.00 3.80
CA ARG A 42 19.80 41.52 5.18
C ARG A 42 21.28 41.31 5.56
N LEU A 43 22.08 40.74 4.66
CA LEU A 43 23.51 40.53 4.88
C LEU A 43 24.27 41.87 4.98
N ILE A 44 23.95 42.83 4.12
CA ILE A 44 24.54 44.19 4.19
C ILE A 44 24.16 44.88 5.50
N ALA A 45 22.89 44.74 5.94
CA ALA A 45 22.46 45.28 7.24
C ALA A 45 23.21 44.61 8.40
N GLN A 46 23.46 43.32 8.35
CA GLN A 46 24.29 42.60 9.32
C GLN A 46 25.73 43.16 9.32
N TYR A 47 26.32 43.28 8.12
CA TYR A 47 27.69 43.84 8.00
C TYR A 47 27.79 45.26 8.57
N ARG A 48 26.81 46.13 8.26
CA ARG A 48 26.74 47.49 8.80
C ARG A 48 26.66 47.51 10.33
N LYS A 49 25.97 46.54 10.93
CA LYS A 49 25.78 46.47 12.39
C LYS A 49 26.94 45.84 13.14
N THR A 50 27.60 44.85 12.57
CA THR A 50 28.56 43.99 13.28
C THR A 50 29.97 43.96 12.68
N GLY A 51 30.18 44.60 11.52
CA GLY A 51 31.45 44.57 10.77
C GLY A 51 31.79 43.18 10.19
N ARG A 52 30.98 42.17 10.44
CA ARG A 52 31.23 40.78 10.01
C ARG A 52 29.99 40.12 9.45
N LEU A 53 30.20 39.26 8.46
CA LEU A 53 29.17 38.39 7.94
C LEU A 53 29.34 36.97 8.49
N SER A 54 28.40 36.55 9.33
CA SER A 54 28.36 35.22 9.88
C SER A 54 26.98 34.57 9.59
N ARG A 55 26.97 33.24 9.53
CA ARG A 55 25.70 32.50 9.48
C ARG A 55 25.03 32.65 10.85
N GLN A 56 23.89 33.32 10.89
CA GLN A 56 23.09 33.35 12.12
C GLN A 56 22.65 31.93 12.45
N GLN A 57 23.09 31.42 13.59
CA GLN A 57 22.50 30.22 14.16
C GLN A 57 21.11 30.59 14.67
N ARG A 58 20.14 29.73 14.37
CA ARG A 58 18.83 29.87 14.97
C ARG A 58 18.96 29.69 16.48
N THR A 59 18.65 30.71 17.23
CA THR A 59 18.63 30.71 18.70
C THR A 59 17.33 30.16 19.26
N THR A 60 16.28 30.09 18.43
CA THR A 60 15.01 29.47 18.83
C THR A 60 15.11 27.95 18.74
N ALA A 61 14.93 27.29 19.87
CA ALA A 61 14.71 25.86 19.91
C ALA A 61 13.55 25.52 18.96
N GLY A 62 13.78 24.58 18.03
CA GLY A 62 12.71 24.11 17.14
C GLY A 62 11.55 23.55 17.94
N PHE A 63 10.40 23.37 17.31
CA PHE A 63 9.26 22.69 17.94
C PHE A 63 9.68 21.40 18.61
N LYS A 64 9.17 21.15 19.81
CA LYS A 64 9.44 19.92 20.56
C LYS A 64 9.03 18.72 19.71
N ARG A 65 9.95 17.78 19.54
CA ARG A 65 9.73 16.61 18.70
C ARG A 65 8.72 15.70 19.40
N ARG A 66 7.56 15.48 18.76
CA ARG A 66 6.50 14.62 19.31
C ARG A 66 6.85 13.13 19.23
N TYR A 67 7.45 12.71 18.11
CA TYR A 67 7.84 11.33 17.88
C TYR A 67 9.34 11.16 18.07
N THR A 68 9.72 10.23 18.92
CA THR A 68 11.10 9.92 19.30
C THR A 68 11.76 8.97 18.30
N ASP A 69 13.05 8.71 18.45
CA ASP A 69 13.73 7.70 17.64
C ASP A 69 13.27 6.27 17.98
N ARG A 70 12.69 6.06 19.19
CA ARG A 70 11.99 4.81 19.54
C ARG A 70 10.73 4.63 18.72
N ASP A 71 9.88 5.65 18.60
CA ASP A 71 8.67 5.61 17.79
C ASP A 71 8.98 5.32 16.32
N ILE A 72 10.07 5.93 15.80
CA ILE A 72 10.51 5.69 14.42
C ILE A 72 10.97 4.23 14.23
N ARG A 73 11.63 3.62 15.21
CA ARG A 73 12.00 2.21 15.16
C ARG A 73 10.78 1.31 15.15
N LEU A 74 9.84 1.53 16.06
CA LEU A 74 8.58 0.79 16.11
C LEU A 74 7.77 0.89 14.83
N LEU A 75 7.74 2.09 14.23
CA LEU A 75 7.12 2.30 12.92
C LEU A 75 7.84 1.48 11.82
N ALA A 76 9.18 1.46 11.83
CA ALA A 76 9.95 0.71 10.85
C ALA A 76 9.75 -0.80 11.00
N GLU A 77 9.69 -1.31 12.23
CA GLU A 77 9.40 -2.71 12.54
C GLU A 77 7.96 -3.10 12.11
N MET A 78 6.97 -2.24 12.39
CA MET A 78 5.60 -2.46 11.96
C MET A 78 5.51 -2.51 10.42
N ASP A 79 6.19 -1.59 9.74
CA ASP A 79 6.27 -1.57 8.28
C ASP A 79 6.98 -2.81 7.73
N GLU A 80 8.00 -3.32 8.42
CA GLU A 80 8.72 -4.52 7.99
C GLU A 80 7.88 -5.77 8.13
N ARG A 81 7.21 -5.95 9.27
CA ARG A 81 6.32 -7.09 9.53
C ARG A 81 5.15 -7.19 8.55
N HIS A 82 4.69 -6.05 8.03
CA HIS A 82 3.51 -5.95 7.18
C HIS A 82 3.82 -5.55 5.73
N ASP A 83 5.08 -5.66 5.30
CA ASP A 83 5.54 -5.34 3.94
C ASP A 83 5.16 -3.93 3.47
N THR A 84 5.33 -2.96 4.35
CA THR A 84 5.14 -1.52 4.09
C THR A 84 3.81 -1.18 3.39
N PRO A 85 2.66 -1.49 3.98
CA PRO A 85 1.38 -1.12 3.38
C PRO A 85 1.19 0.40 3.37
N CYS A 86 0.06 0.87 2.83
CA CYS A 86 -0.22 2.30 2.79
C CYS A 86 -0.27 2.92 4.20
N GLY A 87 -0.05 4.23 4.29
CA GLY A 87 0.01 4.92 5.58
C GLY A 87 -1.26 4.80 6.43
N HIS A 88 -2.44 4.66 5.80
CA HIS A 88 -3.70 4.43 6.52
C HIS A 88 -3.75 3.04 7.16
N ALA A 89 -3.26 2.01 6.45
CA ALA A 89 -3.19 0.66 6.99
C ALA A 89 -2.24 0.58 8.19
N ILE A 90 -1.04 1.16 8.08
CA ILE A 90 -0.08 1.19 9.20
C ILE A 90 -0.65 1.97 10.39
N LYS A 91 -1.28 3.11 10.15
CA LYS A 91 -1.95 3.84 11.23
C LYS A 91 -2.96 2.93 11.95
N LYS A 92 -3.80 2.20 11.19
CA LYS A 92 -4.78 1.28 11.78
C LYS A 92 -4.12 0.12 12.52
N LEU A 93 -3.01 -0.40 12.01
CA LEU A 93 -2.23 -1.44 12.71
C LEU A 93 -1.65 -0.92 14.04
N CYS A 94 -1.10 0.31 14.07
CA CYS A 94 -0.63 0.93 15.31
C CYS A 94 -1.78 1.16 16.31
N GLU A 95 -2.96 1.59 15.84
CA GLU A 95 -4.16 1.71 16.67
C GLU A 95 -4.57 0.37 17.27
N ARG A 96 -4.61 -0.70 16.46
CA ARG A 96 -4.94 -2.05 16.93
C ARG A 96 -3.90 -2.58 17.92
N ALA A 97 -2.61 -2.36 17.64
CA ALA A 97 -1.53 -2.76 18.56
C ALA A 97 -1.73 -2.16 19.95
N TYR A 98 -2.11 -0.89 20.03
CA TYR A 98 -2.38 -0.22 21.28
C TYR A 98 -3.74 -0.61 21.90
N GLN A 99 -4.84 -0.46 21.12
CA GLN A 99 -6.21 -0.55 21.65
C GLN A 99 -6.71 -1.98 21.82
N VAL A 100 -6.31 -2.90 20.94
CA VAL A 100 -6.80 -4.29 20.92
C VAL A 100 -5.81 -5.23 21.59
N PHE A 101 -4.50 -5.07 21.29
CA PHE A 101 -3.47 -5.97 21.81
C PHE A 101 -2.72 -5.44 23.05
N GLY A 102 -3.13 -4.27 23.58
CA GLY A 102 -2.59 -3.72 24.83
C GLY A 102 -1.11 -3.33 24.78
N GLN A 103 -0.52 -3.16 23.59
CA GLN A 103 0.89 -2.81 23.43
C GLN A 103 1.11 -1.32 23.69
N SER A 104 1.46 -0.94 24.93
CA SER A 104 1.64 0.45 25.36
C SER A 104 2.69 1.22 24.54
N ASP A 105 3.69 0.54 23.99
CA ASP A 105 4.73 1.16 23.15
C ASP A 105 4.17 1.87 21.91
N TYR A 106 2.99 1.47 21.43
CA TYR A 106 2.33 2.05 20.27
C TYR A 106 1.38 3.21 20.58
N GLU A 107 1.25 3.61 21.86
CA GLU A 107 0.36 4.71 22.27
C GLU A 107 0.56 5.99 21.44
N THR A 108 1.81 6.44 21.31
CA THR A 108 2.14 7.65 20.54
C THR A 108 1.84 7.48 19.06
N LEU A 109 2.14 6.31 18.50
CA LEU A 109 1.92 5.99 17.07
C LEU A 109 0.46 5.75 16.73
N ALA A 110 -0.37 5.29 17.65
CA ALA A 110 -1.81 5.16 17.47
C ALA A 110 -2.48 6.51 17.13
N GLY A 111 -1.95 7.61 17.70
CA GLY A 111 -2.43 8.97 17.43
C GLY A 111 -1.76 9.68 16.24
N ILE A 112 -0.97 8.98 15.39
CA ILE A 112 -0.24 9.64 14.30
C ILE A 112 -1.16 10.01 13.13
N SER A 113 -0.92 11.19 12.53
CA SER A 113 -1.55 11.51 11.25
C SER A 113 -0.82 10.81 10.10
N VAL A 114 -1.55 10.43 9.05
CA VAL A 114 -0.99 9.77 7.87
C VAL A 114 0.10 10.62 7.20
N SER A 115 -0.10 11.93 7.12
CA SER A 115 0.90 12.85 6.56
C SER A 115 2.19 12.85 7.39
N HIS A 116 2.07 12.83 8.73
CA HIS A 116 3.25 12.79 9.60
C HIS A 116 3.97 11.43 9.52
N LEU A 117 3.21 10.34 9.39
CA LEU A 117 3.75 9.00 9.17
C LEU A 117 4.63 8.96 7.90
N TYR A 118 4.15 9.52 6.80
CA TYR A 118 4.97 9.62 5.58
C TYR A 118 6.21 10.51 5.76
N ASN A 119 6.12 11.58 6.56
CA ASN A 119 7.30 12.38 6.90
C ASN A 119 8.33 11.58 7.72
N LEU A 120 7.86 10.74 8.66
CA LEU A 120 8.75 9.86 9.43
C LEU A 120 9.44 8.82 8.52
N ARG A 121 8.72 8.23 7.55
CA ARG A 121 9.28 7.29 6.56
C ARG A 121 10.39 7.92 5.71
N GLN A 122 10.38 9.24 5.49
CA GLN A 122 11.43 9.96 4.79
C GLN A 122 12.62 10.33 5.68
N SER A 123 12.52 10.14 6.99
CA SER A 123 13.58 10.49 7.92
C SER A 123 14.79 9.54 7.77
N LYS A 124 16.00 10.09 7.97
CA LYS A 124 17.24 9.29 7.96
C LYS A 124 17.23 8.18 9.02
N ALA A 125 16.59 8.42 10.16
CA ALA A 125 16.48 7.44 11.24
C ALA A 125 15.66 6.22 10.78
N TYR A 126 14.55 6.42 10.10
CA TYR A 126 13.73 5.36 9.51
C TYR A 126 14.47 4.62 8.40
N GLN A 127 15.04 5.36 7.44
CA GLN A 127 15.74 4.77 6.28
C GLN A 127 16.94 3.89 6.66
N ARG A 128 17.62 4.20 7.77
CA ARG A 128 18.73 3.37 8.28
C ARG A 128 18.29 2.00 8.81
N GLN A 129 17.02 1.86 9.17
CA GLN A 129 16.47 0.63 9.75
C GLN A 129 15.76 -0.25 8.73
N ARG A 130 15.34 0.35 7.62
CA ARG A 130 14.62 -0.37 6.56
C ARG A 130 15.58 -0.88 5.49
N ARG A 131 15.39 -2.14 5.10
CA ARG A 131 15.99 -2.66 3.87
C ARG A 131 15.38 -1.94 2.67
N THR A 132 16.18 -1.63 1.67
CA THR A 132 15.69 -1.05 0.41
C THR A 132 14.77 -2.05 -0.27
N PHE A 133 13.58 -1.60 -0.62
CA PHE A 133 12.68 -2.39 -1.43
C PHE A 133 12.31 -1.61 -2.70
N GLU A 134 12.27 -2.30 -3.83
CA GLU A 134 11.93 -1.68 -5.11
C GLU A 134 10.40 -1.62 -5.29
N LYS A 135 9.90 -0.45 -5.73
CA LYS A 135 8.50 -0.29 -6.13
C LYS A 135 8.23 -1.09 -7.39
N THR A 136 7.34 -2.06 -7.31
CA THR A 136 6.86 -2.77 -8.49
C THR A 136 5.97 -1.86 -9.34
N ARG A 137 6.24 -1.78 -10.65
CA ARG A 137 5.38 -1.06 -11.60
C ARG A 137 4.28 -2.00 -12.11
N PRO A 138 3.00 -1.63 -12.00
CA PRO A 138 1.92 -2.44 -12.56
C PRO A 138 2.03 -2.46 -14.10
N LYS A 139 2.02 -3.65 -14.69
CA LYS A 139 1.79 -3.81 -16.13
C LYS A 139 0.29 -3.92 -16.36
N SER A 140 -0.28 -3.04 -17.16
CA SER A 140 -1.66 -3.15 -17.59
C SER A 140 -1.79 -4.28 -18.62
N SER A 141 -2.62 -5.27 -18.34
CA SER A 141 -3.07 -6.24 -19.33
C SER A 141 -4.57 -6.04 -19.57
N THR A 142 -4.98 -5.98 -20.84
CA THR A 142 -6.34 -5.87 -21.27
C THR A 142 -6.90 -7.24 -21.61
N ILE A 143 -7.85 -7.72 -20.87
CA ILE A 143 -8.64 -8.91 -21.21
C ILE A 143 -10.08 -8.68 -20.77
N GLY A 144 -11.01 -8.98 -21.65
CA GLY A 144 -12.42 -8.68 -21.55
C GLY A 144 -13.34 -9.87 -21.29
N GLU A 145 -14.56 -9.92 -21.26
CA GLU A 145 -15.62 -10.10 -20.47
C GLU A 145 -16.98 -10.58 -20.96
N ARG A 146 -17.98 -10.74 -20.12
CA ARG A 146 -19.39 -10.80 -20.58
C ARG A 146 -20.42 -10.23 -19.61
N ARG A 147 -20.23 -10.21 -18.29
CA ARG A 147 -21.16 -9.64 -17.33
C ARG A 147 -20.43 -8.99 -16.16
N LYS A 148 -20.85 -7.79 -15.77
CA LYS A 148 -20.36 -7.19 -14.55
C LYS A 148 -20.80 -8.05 -13.37
N PRO A 149 -19.89 -8.50 -12.49
CA PRO A 149 -20.29 -9.23 -11.30
C PRO A 149 -21.11 -8.32 -10.38
N CYS A 150 -22.08 -8.91 -9.68
CA CYS A 150 -22.95 -8.18 -8.79
C CYS A 150 -23.22 -9.04 -7.55
N SER A 151 -22.60 -8.65 -6.45
CA SER A 151 -22.75 -9.35 -5.17
C SER A 151 -24.02 -8.97 -4.41
N ASN A 152 -24.72 -7.90 -4.84
CA ASN A 152 -25.87 -7.33 -4.12
C ASN A 152 -25.58 -7.04 -2.63
N GLY A 153 -24.31 -6.81 -2.27
CA GLY A 153 -23.89 -6.59 -0.90
C GLY A 153 -23.75 -7.85 -0.04
N GLN A 154 -23.95 -9.04 -0.63
CA GLN A 154 -23.81 -10.32 0.05
C GLN A 154 -22.40 -10.90 -0.14
N PRO A 155 -21.77 -11.50 0.88
CA PRO A 155 -20.53 -12.25 0.74
C PRO A 155 -20.76 -13.54 -0.09
N GLY A 156 -19.68 -14.09 -0.64
CA GLY A 156 -19.72 -15.30 -1.44
C GLY A 156 -19.55 -15.09 -2.95
N TYR A 157 -19.34 -13.87 -3.41
CA TYR A 157 -19.02 -13.55 -4.80
C TYR A 157 -17.52 -13.33 -4.98
N ILE A 158 -16.84 -14.41 -5.38
CA ILE A 158 -15.38 -14.49 -5.46
C ILE A 158 -14.88 -13.98 -6.80
N ARG A 159 -13.89 -13.10 -6.76
CA ARG A 159 -13.08 -12.67 -7.91
C ARG A 159 -11.75 -13.37 -7.89
N ILE A 160 -11.39 -14.00 -8.98
CA ILE A 160 -10.17 -14.80 -9.07
C ILE A 160 -9.27 -14.32 -10.18
N ASP A 161 -7.97 -14.41 -9.94
CA ASP A 161 -6.95 -14.12 -10.93
C ASP A 161 -5.69 -14.97 -10.68
N THR A 162 -4.86 -15.12 -11.71
CA THR A 162 -3.63 -15.91 -11.66
C THR A 162 -2.41 -15.06 -11.90
N VAL A 163 -1.40 -15.24 -11.08
CA VAL A 163 -0.12 -14.57 -11.21
C VAL A 163 0.97 -15.58 -11.56
N HIS A 164 1.50 -15.50 -12.77
CA HIS A 164 2.63 -16.35 -13.20
C HIS A 164 3.96 -15.79 -12.67
N GLN A 165 4.78 -16.66 -12.11
CA GLN A 165 6.05 -16.28 -11.45
C GLN A 165 7.26 -16.39 -12.39
N GLY A 166 7.08 -15.96 -13.63
CA GLY A 166 8.14 -15.83 -14.62
C GLY A 166 8.59 -17.14 -15.26
N ASP A 167 9.45 -17.00 -16.27
CA ASP A 167 10.11 -18.11 -16.97
C ASP A 167 11.61 -17.89 -16.90
N LEU A 168 12.39 -18.96 -16.64
CA LEU A 168 13.84 -18.95 -16.63
C LEU A 168 14.33 -20.17 -17.41
N ASP A 169 15.21 -19.97 -18.38
CA ASP A 169 15.81 -21.05 -19.19
C ASP A 169 14.78 -22.04 -19.77
N LYS A 170 13.67 -21.51 -20.31
CA LYS A 170 12.51 -22.26 -20.81
C LYS A 170 11.75 -23.08 -19.75
N GLN A 171 12.09 -22.94 -18.48
CA GLN A 171 11.33 -23.53 -17.38
C GLN A 171 10.33 -22.50 -16.84
N LYS A 172 9.06 -22.89 -16.79
CA LYS A 172 8.01 -22.06 -16.21
C LYS A 172 8.11 -22.02 -14.69
N GLY A 173 7.86 -20.87 -14.12
CA GLY A 173 7.69 -20.72 -12.68
C GLY A 173 6.35 -21.22 -12.18
N VAL A 174 6.14 -21.12 -10.87
CA VAL A 174 4.84 -21.40 -10.22
C VAL A 174 3.77 -20.40 -10.64
N TYR A 175 2.52 -20.77 -10.40
CA TYR A 175 1.36 -19.94 -10.61
C TYR A 175 0.65 -19.71 -9.27
N HIS A 176 0.53 -18.46 -8.85
CA HIS A 176 -0.28 -18.09 -7.69
C HIS A 176 -1.72 -17.81 -8.14
N ILE A 177 -2.66 -18.44 -7.49
CA ILE A 177 -4.09 -18.20 -7.67
C ILE A 177 -4.55 -17.35 -6.50
N ASN A 178 -5.11 -16.20 -6.79
CA ASN A 178 -5.61 -15.25 -5.81
C ASN A 178 -7.11 -15.08 -5.96
N ALA A 179 -7.86 -15.43 -4.92
CA ALA A 179 -9.29 -15.36 -4.87
C ALA A 179 -9.76 -14.43 -3.76
N VAL A 180 -10.63 -13.48 -4.09
CA VAL A 180 -11.05 -12.41 -3.20
C VAL A 180 -12.55 -12.23 -3.22
N ASP A 181 -13.20 -12.24 -2.07
CA ASP A 181 -14.63 -11.91 -1.98
C ASP A 181 -14.88 -10.42 -2.24
N GLU A 182 -15.91 -10.11 -3.00
CA GLU A 182 -16.21 -8.73 -3.43
C GLU A 182 -16.63 -7.82 -2.27
N VAL A 183 -17.31 -8.35 -1.28
CA VAL A 183 -17.92 -7.58 -0.18
C VAL A 183 -16.98 -7.46 1.02
N THR A 184 -16.47 -8.57 1.48
CA THR A 184 -15.62 -8.64 2.67
C THR A 184 -14.15 -8.42 2.38
N GLN A 185 -13.74 -8.54 1.10
CA GLN A 185 -12.34 -8.64 0.69
C GLN A 185 -11.59 -9.81 1.36
N PHE A 186 -12.32 -10.82 1.85
CA PHE A 186 -11.70 -12.06 2.33
C PHE A 186 -10.90 -12.68 1.18
N GLU A 187 -9.64 -12.96 1.42
CA GLU A 187 -8.65 -13.26 0.38
C GLU A 187 -7.99 -14.62 0.66
N VAL A 188 -8.02 -15.49 -0.33
CA VAL A 188 -7.36 -16.81 -0.27
C VAL A 188 -6.35 -16.91 -1.40
N VAL A 189 -5.10 -17.13 -1.05
CA VAL A 189 -4.00 -17.33 -2.01
C VAL A 189 -3.58 -18.80 -1.96
N CYS A 190 -3.54 -19.43 -3.13
CA CYS A 190 -2.93 -20.75 -3.30
C CYS A 190 -1.93 -20.74 -4.45
N CYS A 191 -1.16 -21.81 -4.60
CA CYS A 191 -0.10 -21.92 -5.58
C CYS A 191 -0.19 -23.27 -6.29
N VAL A 192 -0.02 -23.27 -7.61
CA VAL A 192 0.02 -24.51 -8.42
C VAL A 192 1.30 -24.56 -9.27
N GLU A 193 1.77 -25.78 -9.51
CA GLU A 193 2.93 -25.99 -10.37
C GLU A 193 2.64 -25.61 -11.82
N ARG A 194 1.45 -25.96 -12.30
CA ARG A 194 1.03 -25.78 -13.70
C ARG A 194 -0.43 -25.41 -13.80
N ILE A 195 -0.74 -24.61 -14.81
CA ILE A 195 -2.13 -24.36 -15.21
C ILE A 195 -2.63 -25.49 -16.11
N SER A 196 -3.03 -26.57 -15.46
CA SER A 196 -3.70 -27.69 -16.12
C SER A 196 -4.80 -28.22 -15.19
N GLU A 197 -5.81 -28.88 -15.76
CA GLU A 197 -6.95 -29.41 -15.01
C GLU A 197 -6.54 -30.26 -13.80
N ARG A 198 -5.49 -31.06 -13.98
CA ARG A 198 -4.95 -31.94 -12.93
C ARG A 198 -4.50 -31.18 -11.67
N TYR A 199 -3.88 -29.99 -11.84
CA TYR A 199 -3.37 -29.20 -10.74
C TYR A 199 -4.37 -28.13 -10.28
N LEU A 200 -5.12 -27.56 -11.23
CA LEU A 200 -6.04 -26.45 -10.97
C LEU A 200 -7.30 -26.89 -10.22
N ILE A 201 -7.92 -28.02 -10.62
CA ILE A 201 -9.19 -28.44 -10.02
C ILE A 201 -9.08 -28.74 -8.53
N PRO A 202 -8.12 -29.56 -8.05
CA PRO A 202 -7.95 -29.77 -6.60
C PRO A 202 -7.61 -28.49 -5.83
N ALA A 203 -6.81 -27.60 -6.44
CA ALA A 203 -6.49 -26.34 -5.82
C ALA A 203 -7.71 -25.42 -5.69
N LEU A 204 -8.60 -25.38 -6.68
CA LEU A 204 -9.84 -24.62 -6.63
C LEU A 204 -10.83 -25.22 -5.61
N GLU A 205 -10.95 -26.52 -5.52
CA GLU A 205 -11.80 -27.19 -4.52
C GLU A 205 -11.35 -26.78 -3.11
N GLN A 206 -10.08 -26.96 -2.79
CA GLN A 206 -9.52 -26.56 -1.50
C GLN A 206 -9.64 -25.04 -1.23
N LEU A 207 -9.40 -24.21 -2.24
CA LEU A 207 -9.54 -22.76 -2.15
C LEU A 207 -10.98 -22.36 -1.80
N LEU A 208 -11.98 -22.95 -2.48
CA LEU A 208 -13.39 -22.65 -2.26
C LEU A 208 -13.85 -23.08 -0.85
N GLU A 209 -13.32 -24.19 -0.33
CA GLU A 209 -13.61 -24.67 1.04
C GLU A 209 -12.97 -23.80 2.14
N THR A 210 -11.97 -22.98 1.81
CA THR A 210 -11.29 -22.11 2.78
C THR A 210 -12.12 -20.89 3.16
N PHE A 211 -13.10 -20.49 2.34
CA PHE A 211 -13.95 -19.33 2.65
C PHE A 211 -14.91 -19.67 3.81
N PRO A 212 -15.08 -18.73 4.79
CA PRO A 212 -15.93 -18.95 5.96
C PRO A 212 -17.43 -18.76 5.68
N PHE A 213 -17.83 -18.71 4.42
CA PHE A 213 -19.20 -18.51 3.95
C PHE A 213 -19.46 -19.30 2.67
N VAL A 214 -20.73 -19.48 2.31
CA VAL A 214 -21.11 -20.17 1.10
C VAL A 214 -20.72 -19.34 -0.13
N VAL A 215 -19.91 -19.93 -1.02
CA VAL A 215 -19.55 -19.30 -2.29
C VAL A 215 -20.70 -19.43 -3.26
N GLN A 216 -21.23 -18.30 -3.74
CA GLN A 216 -22.38 -18.20 -4.64
C GLN A 216 -21.99 -17.85 -6.07
N GLY A 217 -20.92 -17.07 -6.23
CA GLY A 217 -20.46 -16.59 -7.53
C GLY A 217 -18.95 -16.67 -7.67
N PHE A 218 -18.51 -17.02 -8.87
CA PHE A 218 -17.11 -17.10 -9.26
C PHE A 218 -16.90 -16.24 -10.51
N HIS A 219 -16.09 -15.22 -10.39
CA HIS A 219 -15.77 -14.29 -11.46
C HIS A 219 -14.30 -14.35 -11.81
N SER A 220 -13.99 -14.72 -13.04
CA SER A 220 -12.62 -14.68 -13.58
C SER A 220 -12.49 -13.64 -14.68
N ASP A 221 -11.25 -13.29 -15.01
CA ASP A 221 -10.96 -12.68 -16.29
C ASP A 221 -11.15 -13.72 -17.44
N ASN A 222 -10.85 -13.33 -18.69
CA ASN A 222 -10.98 -14.26 -19.82
C ASN A 222 -9.80 -15.26 -19.95
N GLY A 223 -9.05 -15.49 -18.88
CA GLY A 223 -7.98 -16.47 -18.87
C GLY A 223 -8.49 -17.86 -19.24
N SER A 224 -7.80 -18.52 -20.16
CA SER A 224 -8.18 -19.86 -20.64
C SER A 224 -8.10 -20.90 -19.54
N GLU A 225 -7.37 -20.63 -18.47
CA GLU A 225 -7.23 -21.47 -17.30
C GLU A 225 -8.54 -21.69 -16.53
N TYR A 226 -9.38 -20.64 -16.45
CA TYR A 226 -10.67 -20.70 -15.77
C TYR A 226 -11.82 -20.93 -16.74
N ILE A 227 -11.70 -20.44 -17.98
CA ILE A 227 -12.72 -20.59 -19.02
C ILE A 227 -12.50 -21.91 -19.75
N ASN A 228 -12.65 -23.00 -19.03
CA ASN A 228 -12.60 -24.34 -19.58
C ASN A 228 -13.77 -25.20 -19.05
N ARG A 229 -14.02 -26.32 -19.74
CA ARG A 229 -15.16 -27.17 -19.45
C ARG A 229 -15.12 -27.80 -18.06
N LYS A 230 -13.94 -28.12 -17.55
CA LYS A 230 -13.79 -28.79 -16.23
C LYS A 230 -14.05 -27.84 -15.08
N VAL A 231 -13.53 -26.60 -15.16
CA VAL A 231 -13.86 -25.57 -14.17
C VAL A 231 -15.34 -25.26 -14.19
N ALA A 232 -15.94 -25.11 -15.37
CA ALA A 232 -17.40 -24.93 -15.47
C ALA A 232 -18.20 -26.06 -14.85
N GLN A 233 -17.80 -27.31 -15.08
CA GLN A 233 -18.47 -28.50 -14.49
C GLN A 233 -18.29 -28.51 -12.95
N LEU A 234 -17.13 -28.14 -12.42
CA LEU A 234 -16.91 -28.01 -10.98
C LEU A 234 -17.85 -26.97 -10.37
N LEU A 235 -17.91 -25.78 -10.94
CA LEU A 235 -18.74 -24.68 -10.44
C LEU A 235 -20.24 -25.02 -10.55
N GLU A 236 -20.65 -25.67 -11.65
CA GLU A 236 -22.04 -26.16 -11.84
C GLU A 236 -22.42 -27.22 -10.79
N LYS A 237 -21.53 -28.17 -10.53
CA LYS A 237 -21.71 -29.17 -9.48
C LYS A 237 -21.90 -28.56 -8.10
N LEU A 238 -21.14 -27.49 -7.82
CA LEU A 238 -21.24 -26.76 -6.57
C LEU A 238 -22.33 -25.68 -6.56
N ARG A 239 -23.09 -25.54 -7.66
CA ARG A 239 -24.13 -24.52 -7.84
C ARG A 239 -23.59 -23.09 -7.69
N ILE A 240 -22.36 -22.84 -8.11
CA ILE A 240 -21.72 -21.56 -8.09
C ILE A 240 -21.90 -20.86 -9.45
N GLU A 241 -22.40 -19.61 -9.43
CA GLU A 241 -22.56 -18.81 -10.65
C GLU A 241 -21.19 -18.48 -11.25
N PHE A 242 -20.97 -18.85 -12.52
CA PHE A 242 -19.72 -18.55 -13.21
C PHE A 242 -19.88 -17.35 -14.14
N THR A 243 -19.19 -16.29 -13.83
CA THR A 243 -19.16 -15.08 -14.64
C THR A 243 -17.74 -14.75 -15.08
N LYS A 244 -17.63 -14.03 -16.17
CA LYS A 244 -16.34 -13.52 -16.67
C LYS A 244 -16.42 -12.08 -17.11
N SER A 245 -15.27 -11.45 -17.09
CA SER A 245 -15.12 -10.01 -17.35
C SER A 245 -15.59 -9.59 -18.75
N ARG A 246 -16.19 -8.35 -19.05
CA ARG A 246 -16.73 -7.77 -20.29
C ARG A 246 -15.62 -7.23 -21.20
N PRO A 247 -15.59 -7.29 -22.55
CA PRO A 247 -14.55 -6.72 -23.41
C PRO A 247 -14.34 -5.22 -23.15
N ARG A 248 -13.10 -4.81 -22.96
CA ARG A 248 -12.70 -3.41 -22.75
C ARG A 248 -13.21 -2.76 -21.45
N HIS A 249 -13.53 -3.56 -20.43
CA HIS A 249 -13.90 -3.07 -19.09
C HIS A 249 -12.87 -3.56 -18.04
N SER A 250 -11.71 -2.97 -18.00
CA SER A 250 -10.62 -3.31 -17.09
C SER A 250 -10.99 -3.26 -15.60
N ASN A 251 -12.11 -2.63 -15.26
CA ASN A 251 -12.55 -2.53 -13.86
C ASN A 251 -13.33 -3.75 -13.35
N ASP A 252 -13.70 -4.70 -14.24
CA ASP A 252 -14.54 -5.82 -13.81
C ASP A 252 -13.78 -6.79 -12.88
N ASN A 253 -12.45 -6.94 -13.01
CA ASN A 253 -11.62 -7.74 -12.12
C ASN A 253 -10.58 -6.93 -11.33
N ALA A 254 -10.73 -5.60 -11.29
CA ALA A 254 -9.77 -4.69 -10.66
C ALA A 254 -9.48 -5.00 -9.18
N LEU A 255 -10.43 -5.63 -8.46
CA LEU A 255 -10.21 -6.03 -7.07
C LEU A 255 -9.12 -7.11 -6.98
N ALA A 256 -9.25 -8.20 -7.73
CA ALA A 256 -8.25 -9.28 -7.74
C ALA A 256 -6.90 -8.78 -8.27
N GLU A 257 -6.89 -7.98 -9.35
CA GLU A 257 -5.67 -7.38 -9.89
C GLU A 257 -4.96 -6.49 -8.87
N SER A 258 -5.69 -5.67 -8.12
CA SER A 258 -5.12 -4.81 -7.09
C SER A 258 -4.51 -5.62 -5.94
N LYS A 259 -5.15 -6.71 -5.55
CA LYS A 259 -4.65 -7.64 -4.53
C LYS A 259 -3.43 -8.41 -5.02
N ASN A 260 -3.38 -8.82 -6.28
CA ASN A 260 -2.17 -9.42 -6.88
C ASN A 260 -0.95 -8.51 -6.73
N GLY A 261 -1.12 -7.22 -7.01
CA GLY A 261 -0.05 -6.24 -6.81
C GLY A 261 0.29 -6.00 -5.35
N ALA A 262 -0.72 -5.94 -4.50
CA ALA A 262 -0.57 -5.58 -3.09
C ALA A 262 -0.14 -6.75 -2.18
N VAL A 263 -0.36 -7.99 -2.61
CA VAL A 263 -0.07 -9.22 -1.84
C VAL A 263 0.94 -10.08 -2.57
N VAL A 264 0.54 -10.72 -3.65
CA VAL A 264 1.36 -11.73 -4.34
C VAL A 264 2.70 -11.12 -4.83
N ARG A 265 2.64 -10.02 -5.56
CA ARG A 265 3.85 -9.38 -6.10
C ARG A 265 4.74 -8.73 -5.05
N LYS A 266 4.18 -8.26 -3.96
CA LYS A 266 4.98 -7.74 -2.86
C LYS A 266 5.67 -8.82 -2.05
N LEU A 267 5.04 -9.97 -1.88
CA LEU A 267 5.58 -11.06 -1.09
C LEU A 267 6.57 -11.92 -1.89
N PHE A 268 6.20 -12.30 -3.11
CA PHE A 268 6.98 -13.23 -3.94
C PHE A 268 7.83 -12.55 -5.02
N GLY A 269 7.63 -11.23 -5.25
CA GLY A 269 8.37 -10.48 -6.26
C GLY A 269 7.97 -10.82 -7.69
N TYR A 270 8.93 -10.61 -8.61
CA TYR A 270 8.78 -10.87 -10.05
C TYR A 270 9.75 -11.92 -10.58
N GLU A 271 10.66 -12.36 -9.74
CA GLU A 271 11.68 -13.34 -10.10
C GLU A 271 11.06 -14.72 -10.31
N HIS A 272 11.75 -15.54 -11.09
CA HIS A 272 11.33 -16.91 -11.34
C HIS A 272 11.40 -17.75 -10.06
N ILE A 273 10.30 -18.43 -9.72
CA ILE A 273 10.25 -19.42 -8.66
C ILE A 273 9.96 -20.79 -9.28
N PRO A 274 10.88 -21.77 -9.16
CA PRO A 274 10.69 -23.10 -9.75
C PRO A 274 9.42 -23.80 -9.26
N GLN A 275 8.75 -24.54 -10.15
CA GLN A 275 7.49 -25.25 -9.91
C GLN A 275 7.52 -26.19 -8.69
N ARG A 276 8.68 -26.81 -8.41
CA ARG A 276 8.88 -27.70 -7.25
C ARG A 276 8.56 -27.07 -5.89
N TRP A 277 8.54 -25.73 -5.81
CA TRP A 277 8.26 -25.00 -4.57
C TRP A 277 6.77 -24.78 -4.30
N ALA A 278 5.89 -25.11 -5.26
CA ALA A 278 4.46 -24.91 -5.09
C ALA A 278 3.87 -25.55 -3.82
N PRO A 279 4.21 -26.82 -3.45
CA PRO A 279 3.69 -27.41 -2.22
C PRO A 279 4.13 -26.67 -0.95
N LYS A 280 5.40 -26.21 -0.90
CA LYS A 280 5.92 -25.47 0.26
C LYS A 280 5.31 -24.06 0.37
N ILE A 281 5.08 -23.42 -0.78
CA ILE A 281 4.37 -22.14 -0.85
C ILE A 281 2.93 -22.31 -0.37
N ASN A 282 2.25 -23.39 -0.75
CA ASN A 282 0.89 -23.67 -0.27
C ASN A 282 0.82 -23.89 1.24
N ALA A 283 1.77 -24.63 1.81
CA ALA A 283 1.84 -24.79 3.26
C ALA A 283 1.96 -23.42 3.95
N PHE A 284 2.89 -22.57 3.49
CA PHE A 284 3.04 -21.21 3.99
C PHE A 284 1.78 -20.35 3.81
N ASN A 285 1.14 -20.43 2.64
CA ASN A 285 -0.08 -19.67 2.37
C ASN A 285 -1.20 -20.08 3.32
N HIS A 286 -1.37 -21.39 3.53
CA HIS A 286 -2.42 -21.92 4.39
C HIS A 286 -2.17 -21.60 5.88
N GLU A 287 -0.96 -21.84 6.35
CA GLU A 287 -0.63 -21.71 7.78
C GLU A 287 -0.46 -20.26 8.24
N TYR A 288 0.01 -19.38 7.36
CA TYR A 288 0.39 -18.02 7.75
C TYR A 288 -0.25 -16.93 6.90
N LEU A 289 -0.08 -16.98 5.56
CA LEU A 289 -0.44 -15.85 4.72
C LEU A 289 -1.95 -15.58 4.73
N ASN A 290 -2.77 -16.60 4.50
CA ASN A 290 -4.22 -16.44 4.44
C ASN A 290 -4.80 -15.99 5.78
N LEU A 291 -4.25 -16.48 6.89
CA LEU A 291 -4.64 -16.03 8.24
C LEU A 291 -4.27 -14.55 8.44
N TYR A 292 -3.03 -14.18 8.10
CA TYR A 292 -2.59 -12.80 8.19
C TYR A 292 -3.46 -11.84 7.37
N LEU A 293 -3.75 -12.18 6.11
CA LEU A 293 -4.52 -11.34 5.20
C LEU A 293 -5.94 -11.08 5.72
N ASN A 294 -6.57 -12.07 6.32
CA ASN A 294 -7.98 -12.02 6.67
C ASN A 294 -8.24 -11.54 8.10
N TYR A 295 -7.37 -11.85 9.03
CA TYR A 295 -7.57 -11.53 10.45
C TYR A 295 -6.73 -10.36 10.96
N HIS A 296 -5.62 -10.04 10.27
CA HIS A 296 -4.66 -9.05 10.77
C HIS A 296 -4.44 -7.86 9.84
N ARG A 297 -4.58 -8.04 8.52
CA ARG A 297 -4.32 -6.98 7.54
C ARG A 297 -5.55 -6.15 7.24
N PRO A 298 -5.62 -4.85 7.65
CA PRO A 298 -6.76 -4.00 7.34
C PRO A 298 -6.86 -3.66 5.85
N CYS A 299 -8.10 -3.57 5.37
CA CYS A 299 -8.46 -3.15 4.02
C CYS A 299 -9.35 -1.91 4.04
N PHE A 300 -9.33 -1.13 2.95
CA PHE A 300 -10.30 -0.07 2.75
C PHE A 300 -11.61 -0.62 2.20
N PHE A 301 -12.72 -0.24 2.82
CA PHE A 301 -14.05 -0.50 2.32
C PHE A 301 -14.67 0.80 1.81
N PRO A 302 -14.84 0.95 0.47
CA PRO A 302 -15.38 2.19 -0.09
C PRO A 302 -16.85 2.36 0.22
N THR A 303 -17.25 3.60 0.54
CA THR A 303 -18.66 4.00 0.56
C THR A 303 -19.00 4.65 -0.77
N THR A 304 -20.12 4.27 -1.37
CA THR A 304 -20.63 4.89 -2.59
C THR A 304 -21.48 6.09 -2.20
N ILE A 305 -21.08 7.27 -2.63
CA ILE A 305 -21.87 8.52 -2.48
C ILE A 305 -22.43 8.85 -3.87
N THR A 306 -23.76 9.09 -3.91
CA THR A 306 -24.43 9.57 -5.11
C THR A 306 -24.59 11.08 -4.99
N ASP A 307 -24.07 11.83 -5.95
CA ASP A 307 -24.24 13.30 -5.98
C ASP A 307 -25.65 13.70 -6.44
N ALA A 308 -25.99 14.98 -6.33
CA ALA A 308 -27.29 15.52 -6.71
C ALA A 308 -27.64 15.32 -8.22
N LYS A 309 -26.65 14.96 -9.04
CA LYS A 309 -26.81 14.64 -10.48
C LYS A 309 -26.90 13.14 -10.75
N GLY A 310 -27.01 12.31 -9.72
CA GLY A 310 -27.07 10.84 -9.83
C GLY A 310 -25.73 10.17 -10.13
N LYS A 311 -24.60 10.89 -10.13
CA LYS A 311 -23.27 10.32 -10.36
C LYS A 311 -22.74 9.68 -9.10
N GLN A 312 -22.41 8.40 -9.18
CA GLN A 312 -21.83 7.65 -8.07
C GLN A 312 -20.31 7.85 -8.00
N ARG A 313 -19.82 8.10 -6.80
CA ARG A 313 -18.39 8.18 -6.47
C ARG A 313 -18.09 7.25 -5.30
N LYS A 314 -16.98 6.52 -5.38
CA LYS A 314 -16.45 5.76 -4.25
C LYS A 314 -15.57 6.66 -3.40
N THR A 315 -15.87 6.74 -2.11
CA THR A 315 -15.04 7.43 -1.10
C THR A 315 -14.42 6.40 -0.18
N TYR A 316 -13.17 6.64 0.23
CA TYR A 316 -12.39 5.75 1.08
C TYR A 316 -12.11 6.46 2.40
N ALA A 317 -13.05 6.38 3.33
CA ALA A 317 -12.87 6.96 4.65
C ALA A 317 -12.01 6.05 5.53
N TYR A 318 -11.11 6.65 6.31
CA TYR A 318 -10.27 5.90 7.25
C TYR A 318 -11.10 5.13 8.29
N THR A 319 -12.24 5.68 8.70
CA THR A 319 -13.17 5.05 9.64
C THR A 319 -13.72 3.71 9.15
N ASN A 320 -13.73 3.49 7.82
CA ASN A 320 -14.19 2.25 7.19
C ASN A 320 -13.06 1.24 6.96
N MET A 321 -11.88 1.47 7.56
CA MET A 321 -10.74 0.57 7.43
C MET A 321 -10.79 -0.50 8.51
N MET A 322 -10.90 -1.76 8.11
CA MET A 322 -11.00 -2.92 9.01
C MET A 322 -10.42 -4.17 8.35
N THR A 323 -10.25 -5.26 9.11
CA THR A 323 -9.84 -6.54 8.51
C THR A 323 -11.00 -7.17 7.72
N PRO A 324 -10.73 -8.05 6.72
CA PRO A 324 -11.79 -8.81 6.05
C PRO A 324 -12.72 -9.56 7.01
N TYR A 325 -12.18 -10.13 8.06
CA TYR A 325 -12.97 -10.82 9.08
C TYR A 325 -13.84 -9.86 9.91
N ASP A 326 -13.32 -8.71 10.32
CA ASP A 326 -14.13 -7.69 11.00
C ASP A 326 -15.26 -7.19 10.08
N LYS A 327 -14.97 -7.06 8.77
CA LYS A 327 -15.99 -6.71 7.78
C LYS A 327 -17.08 -7.79 7.68
N LEU A 328 -16.70 -9.06 7.63
CA LEU A 328 -17.65 -10.17 7.60
C LEU A 328 -18.57 -10.14 8.83
N LYS A 329 -18.01 -9.97 10.04
CA LYS A 329 -18.79 -9.85 11.27
C LYS A 329 -19.73 -8.64 11.31
N SER A 330 -19.42 -7.58 10.59
CA SER A 330 -20.27 -6.39 10.54
C SER A 330 -21.50 -6.52 9.65
N LEU A 331 -21.63 -7.64 8.91
CA LEU A 331 -22.77 -7.88 8.03
C LEU A 331 -23.95 -8.49 8.80
N PRO A 332 -25.19 -8.07 8.52
CA PRO A 332 -26.36 -8.48 9.31
C PRO A 332 -26.66 -9.98 9.27
N ASP A 333 -26.28 -10.70 8.23
CA ASP A 333 -26.56 -12.12 8.06
C ASP A 333 -25.39 -13.05 8.43
N ALA A 334 -24.29 -12.52 9.01
CA ALA A 334 -23.13 -13.32 9.39
C ALA A 334 -23.41 -14.30 10.54
N SER A 335 -24.51 -14.12 11.27
CA SER A 335 -24.93 -14.99 12.37
C SER A 335 -25.63 -16.29 11.95
N ALA A 336 -26.02 -16.43 10.68
CA ALA A 336 -26.82 -17.57 10.20
C ALA A 336 -26.00 -18.72 9.57
N THR A 337 -24.68 -18.57 9.40
CA THR A 337 -23.83 -19.59 8.76
C THR A 337 -22.64 -20.03 9.61
N SER A 338 -22.81 -20.13 10.93
CA SER A 338 -21.87 -20.85 11.78
C SER A 338 -22.00 -22.35 11.53
N HIS A 339 -21.35 -22.84 10.50
CA HIS A 339 -21.03 -24.26 10.42
C HIS A 339 -19.76 -24.50 11.24
N GLY A 340 -19.94 -25.13 12.40
CA GLY A 340 -18.92 -25.81 13.17
C GLY A 340 -18.04 -24.89 14.02
N GLU A 341 -18.39 -24.81 15.27
CA GLU A 341 -17.46 -24.60 16.37
C GLU A 341 -16.21 -25.47 16.14
N ARG A 342 -15.14 -24.89 15.65
CA ARG A 342 -13.80 -25.43 15.85
C ARG A 342 -13.20 -24.64 16.96
N SER A 343 -13.27 -25.29 18.13
CA SER A 343 -12.55 -25.10 19.38
C SER A 343 -11.53 -23.94 19.37
N GLU A 344 -11.82 -22.99 20.24
CA GLU A 344 -10.85 -22.12 20.89
C GLU A 344 -9.65 -22.92 21.37
N GLY A 345 -8.49 -22.52 20.93
CA GLY A 345 -7.24 -23.09 21.39
C GLY A 345 -6.05 -22.50 20.62
N TRP A 346 -5.74 -21.25 20.87
CA TRP A 346 -4.43 -20.63 20.67
C TRP A 346 -4.21 -19.55 21.73
#